data_467d2ec7af898a1dd712f651d62e347d
#
_entry.id   467d2ec7af898a1dd712f651d62e347d
#
_cell.length_a   1.000
_cell.length_b   1.000
_cell.length_c   1.000
_cell.angle_alpha   90.00
_cell.angle_beta   90.00
_cell.angle_gamma   90.00
#
_symmetry.space_group_name_H-M   'P 1'
#
loop_
_entity.id
_entity.type
_entity.pdbx_description
1 polymer ?
#
loop_
_entity_poly.entity_id
_entity_poly.type
_entity_poly.pdbx_seq_one_letter_code
_entity_poly.pdbx_strand_id
1 'polypeptide(L)'
;MLLLNIIFYVFLAATALQLFYYLFFFIRVAIYRNKTPRSFPLTPVSVIICAKDEEHNLRNNLTAILEQEYPEFEVIVINDNSSDETTNVLFDFSFRYPHLVFRNLQQESRVLMGKKYALTIGLKAAKNEIVVVTDADCVPSSKYWLREMRLKFEENKEIVLGYAPYKKLPGFLNKCIRYETFWA
;
A
#
# COMPACT_ATOMS: atom_id res chain seq x y z
N MET A 1 1.89 53.01 10.93
CA MET A 1 3.26 52.45 10.88
C MET A 1 3.48 51.30 11.86
N LEU A 2 3.15 51.45 13.17
CA LEU A 2 3.37 50.42 14.18
C LEU A 2 2.68 49.06 13.84
N LEU A 3 1.40 49.09 13.46
CA LEU A 3 0.63 47.91 13.10
C LEU A 3 1.23 47.16 11.90
N LEU A 4 1.68 47.90 10.89
CA LEU A 4 2.30 47.31 9.68
C LEU A 4 3.62 46.57 10.02
N ASN A 5 4.41 47.19 10.92
CA ASN A 5 5.65 46.57 11.39
C ASN A 5 5.38 45.28 12.20
N ILE A 6 4.35 45.31 13.05
CA ILE A 6 3.93 44.12 13.82
C ILE A 6 3.53 42.98 12.86
N ILE A 7 2.68 43.25 11.87
CA ILE A 7 2.24 42.30 10.87
C ILE A 7 3.45 41.72 10.10
N PHE A 8 4.39 42.58 9.70
CA PHE A 8 5.59 42.19 8.99
C PHE A 8 6.47 41.22 9.84
N TYR A 9 6.71 41.56 11.12
CA TYR A 9 7.51 40.67 11.98
C TYR A 9 6.81 39.36 12.29
N VAL A 10 5.49 39.32 12.46
CA VAL A 10 4.70 38.12 12.65
C VAL A 10 4.80 37.24 11.39
N PHE A 11 4.67 37.83 10.20
CA PHE A 11 4.83 37.13 8.93
C PHE A 11 6.23 36.54 8.78
N LEU A 12 7.26 37.33 9.11
CA LEU A 12 8.65 36.88 9.04
C LEU A 12 8.91 35.71 9.99
N ALA A 13 8.42 35.77 11.22
CA ALA A 13 8.54 34.72 12.22
C ALA A 13 7.81 33.42 11.76
N ALA A 14 6.60 33.53 11.25
CA ALA A 14 5.82 32.42 10.73
C ALA A 14 6.54 31.76 9.54
N THR A 15 7.06 32.57 8.61
CA THR A 15 7.82 32.06 7.45
C THR A 15 9.10 31.36 7.88
N ALA A 16 9.84 31.92 8.83
CA ALA A 16 11.06 31.31 9.35
C ALA A 16 10.77 29.97 10.04
N LEU A 17 9.69 29.90 10.84
CA LEU A 17 9.24 28.66 11.49
C LEU A 17 8.85 27.59 10.46
N GLN A 18 8.12 28.00 9.42
CA GLN A 18 7.71 27.09 8.34
C GLN A 18 8.90 26.57 7.55
N LEU A 19 9.87 27.42 7.21
CA LEU A 19 11.11 26.99 6.54
C LEU A 19 11.93 26.06 7.41
N PHE A 20 12.06 26.39 8.72
CA PHE A 20 12.74 25.50 9.67
C PHE A 20 12.07 24.13 9.73
N TYR A 21 10.73 24.07 9.82
CA TYR A 21 9.97 22.83 9.83
C TYR A 21 10.25 21.99 8.55
N TYR A 22 10.14 22.61 7.38
CA TYR A 22 10.41 21.96 6.12
C TYR A 22 11.84 21.44 6.03
N LEU A 23 12.82 22.26 6.30
CA LEU A 23 14.23 21.84 6.26
C LEU A 23 14.51 20.70 7.25
N PHE A 24 13.98 20.79 8.47
CA PHE A 24 14.22 19.78 9.50
C PHE A 24 13.66 18.40 9.13
N PHE A 25 12.44 18.35 8.62
CA PHE A 25 11.80 17.08 8.25
C PHE A 25 12.35 16.53 6.92
N PHE A 26 12.49 17.38 5.88
CA PHE A 26 12.93 16.89 4.57
C PHE A 26 14.41 16.56 4.50
N ILE A 27 15.26 17.28 5.20
CA ILE A 27 16.68 16.90 5.29
C ILE A 27 16.82 15.49 5.87
N ARG A 28 16.02 15.15 6.88
CA ARG A 28 16.04 13.79 7.46
C ARG A 28 15.65 12.71 6.44
N VAL A 29 14.62 12.95 5.63
CA VAL A 29 14.21 12.02 4.56
C VAL A 29 15.28 11.95 3.47
N ALA A 30 15.85 13.09 3.05
CA ALA A 30 16.88 13.15 2.01
C ALA A 30 18.20 12.48 2.43
N ILE A 31 18.57 12.54 3.71
CA ILE A 31 19.79 11.93 4.26
C ILE A 31 19.55 10.48 4.71
N TYR A 32 18.28 10.04 4.77
CA TYR A 32 17.95 8.69 5.19
C TYR A 32 18.63 7.66 4.28
N ARG A 33 19.56 6.91 4.83
CA ARG A 33 20.16 5.75 4.18
C ARG A 33 19.46 4.49 4.66
N ASN A 34 19.00 3.68 3.73
CA ASN A 34 18.52 2.35 4.04
C ASN A 34 19.62 1.59 4.79
N LYS A 35 19.40 1.32 6.07
CA LYS A 35 20.25 0.38 6.79
C LYS A 35 20.03 -0.99 6.14
N THR A 36 21.13 -1.69 5.80
CA THR A 36 21.06 -3.10 5.39
C THR A 36 20.25 -3.86 6.44
N PRO A 37 19.16 -4.51 6.06
CA PRO A 37 18.36 -5.25 7.01
C PRO A 37 19.23 -6.33 7.66
N ARG A 38 19.11 -6.52 8.97
CA ARG A 38 19.64 -7.71 9.61
C ARG A 38 18.98 -8.92 8.93
N SER A 39 19.74 -9.98 8.72
CA SER A 39 19.23 -11.23 8.16
C SER A 39 18.25 -11.85 9.16
N PHE A 40 16.96 -11.59 8.97
CA PHE A 40 15.90 -12.30 9.68
C PHE A 40 15.41 -13.48 8.84
N PRO A 41 14.96 -14.57 9.47
CA PRO A 41 14.32 -15.64 8.75
C PRO A 41 13.08 -15.10 8.02
N LEU A 42 12.93 -15.48 6.76
CA LEU A 42 11.76 -15.14 5.95
C LEU A 42 10.61 -16.08 6.36
N THR A 43 9.86 -15.66 7.39
CA THR A 43 8.67 -16.40 7.84
C THR A 43 7.54 -16.29 6.81
N PRO A 44 6.62 -17.28 6.75
CA PRO A 44 5.47 -17.24 5.84
C PRO A 44 4.63 -15.97 5.98
N VAL A 45 4.06 -15.50 4.87
CA VAL A 45 3.29 -14.24 4.79
C VAL A 45 1.97 -14.46 4.06
N SER A 46 0.89 -13.82 4.53
CA SER A 46 -0.39 -13.73 3.82
C SER A 46 -0.53 -12.35 3.19
N VAL A 47 -0.68 -12.28 1.88
CA VAL A 47 -0.97 -11.04 1.15
C VAL A 47 -2.47 -10.94 0.96
N ILE A 48 -3.08 -9.83 1.42
CA ILE A 48 -4.53 -9.60 1.31
C ILE A 48 -4.79 -8.47 0.32
N ILE A 49 -5.69 -8.73 -0.62
CA ILE A 49 -6.17 -7.76 -1.62
C ILE A 49 -7.68 -7.66 -1.52
N CYS A 50 -8.21 -6.46 -1.35
CA CYS A 50 -9.63 -6.19 -1.48
C CYS A 50 -9.91 -5.65 -2.88
N ALA A 51 -10.83 -6.29 -3.61
CA ALA A 51 -11.17 -5.93 -4.97
C ALA A 51 -12.68 -5.67 -5.10
N LYS A 52 -13.04 -4.62 -5.81
CA LYS A 52 -14.41 -4.32 -6.21
C LYS A 52 -14.38 -3.65 -7.57
N ASP A 53 -14.96 -4.34 -8.57
CA ASP A 53 -14.95 -3.89 -9.98
C ASP A 53 -13.51 -3.59 -10.47
N GLU A 54 -12.59 -4.53 -10.20
CA GLU A 54 -11.15 -4.40 -10.43
C GLU A 54 -10.63 -5.35 -11.52
N GLU A 55 -11.49 -5.79 -12.45
CA GLU A 55 -11.12 -6.71 -13.54
C GLU A 55 -9.84 -6.28 -14.25
N HIS A 56 -9.80 -5.03 -14.72
CA HIS A 56 -8.67 -4.50 -15.49
C HIS A 56 -7.37 -4.48 -14.67
N ASN A 57 -7.42 -4.05 -13.43
CA ASN A 57 -6.25 -3.96 -12.57
C ASN A 57 -5.74 -5.36 -12.19
N LEU A 58 -6.62 -6.28 -11.86
CA LEU A 58 -6.23 -7.66 -11.54
C LEU A 58 -5.59 -8.37 -12.74
N ARG A 59 -6.12 -8.21 -13.96
CA ARG A 59 -5.50 -8.78 -15.16
C ARG A 59 -4.07 -8.28 -15.38
N ASN A 60 -3.80 -7.02 -15.08
CA ASN A 60 -2.51 -6.40 -15.35
C ASN A 60 -1.51 -6.55 -14.19
N ASN A 61 -1.98 -6.57 -12.94
CA ASN A 61 -1.14 -6.38 -11.77
C ASN A 61 -0.96 -7.66 -10.94
N LEU A 62 -1.97 -8.56 -10.92
CA LEU A 62 -2.00 -9.70 -9.99
C LEU A 62 -0.82 -10.66 -10.20
N THR A 63 -0.38 -10.85 -11.43
CA THR A 63 0.81 -11.67 -11.75
C THR A 63 2.05 -11.17 -11.00
N ALA A 64 2.27 -9.86 -10.95
CA ALA A 64 3.43 -9.29 -10.28
C ALA A 64 3.42 -9.54 -8.75
N ILE A 65 2.25 -9.74 -8.15
CA ILE A 65 2.10 -10.09 -6.74
C ILE A 65 2.27 -11.61 -6.56
N LEU A 66 1.73 -12.41 -7.49
CA LEU A 66 1.79 -13.88 -7.41
C LEU A 66 3.19 -14.44 -7.71
N GLU A 67 4.01 -13.72 -8.46
CA GLU A 67 5.37 -14.14 -8.83
C GLU A 67 6.47 -13.47 -8.01
N GLN A 68 6.17 -13.12 -6.76
CA GLN A 68 7.20 -12.59 -5.85
C GLN A 68 8.24 -13.65 -5.48
N GLU A 69 9.52 -13.29 -5.49
CA GLU A 69 10.61 -14.15 -4.99
C GLU A 69 10.61 -14.19 -3.46
N TYR A 70 9.70 -15.00 -2.92
CA TYR A 70 9.55 -15.23 -1.48
C TYR A 70 9.36 -16.73 -1.20
N PRO A 71 9.99 -17.29 -0.14
CA PRO A 71 10.00 -18.75 0.09
C PRO A 71 8.62 -19.36 0.27
N GLU A 72 7.77 -18.73 1.08
CA GLU A 72 6.43 -19.24 1.42
C GLU A 72 5.46 -18.08 1.64
N PHE A 73 4.45 -17.97 0.81
CA PHE A 73 3.39 -16.98 0.96
C PHE A 73 2.09 -17.46 0.31
N GLU A 74 1.00 -16.87 0.72
CA GLU A 74 -0.30 -17.01 0.08
C GLU A 74 -0.84 -15.63 -0.32
N VAL A 75 -1.69 -15.60 -1.32
CA VAL A 75 -2.41 -14.40 -1.74
C VAL A 75 -3.90 -14.65 -1.58
N ILE A 76 -4.56 -13.77 -0.83
CA ILE A 76 -5.99 -13.85 -0.53
C ILE A 76 -6.67 -12.64 -1.16
N VAL A 77 -7.52 -12.87 -2.15
CA VAL A 77 -8.31 -11.80 -2.77
C VAL A 77 -9.74 -11.88 -2.29
N ILE A 78 -10.23 -10.80 -1.72
CA ILE A 78 -11.63 -10.66 -1.31
C ILE A 78 -12.36 -9.81 -2.33
N ASN A 79 -13.25 -10.44 -3.09
CA ASN A 79 -14.10 -9.77 -4.06
C ASN A 79 -15.35 -9.24 -3.36
N ASP A 80 -15.44 -7.91 -3.20
CA ASP A 80 -16.54 -7.22 -2.53
C ASP A 80 -17.71 -6.99 -3.48
N ASN A 81 -18.34 -8.09 -3.92
CA ASN A 81 -19.55 -8.05 -4.77
C ASN A 81 -19.34 -7.23 -6.06
N SER A 82 -18.31 -7.55 -6.84
CA SER A 82 -18.06 -6.93 -8.14
C SER A 82 -19.15 -7.28 -9.14
N SER A 83 -19.46 -6.34 -10.02
CA SER A 83 -20.45 -6.47 -11.10
C SER A 83 -19.82 -6.73 -12.48
N ASP A 84 -18.50 -6.57 -12.58
CA ASP A 84 -17.68 -6.83 -13.76
C ASP A 84 -17.13 -8.28 -13.81
N GLU A 85 -16.16 -8.55 -14.69
CA GLU A 85 -15.54 -9.86 -14.85
C GLU A 85 -14.48 -10.19 -13.76
N THR A 86 -14.41 -9.43 -12.67
CA THR A 86 -13.45 -9.65 -11.56
C THR A 86 -13.46 -11.11 -11.08
N THR A 87 -14.65 -11.71 -10.90
CA THR A 87 -14.78 -13.10 -10.43
C THR A 87 -14.16 -14.09 -11.41
N ASN A 88 -14.40 -13.93 -12.71
CA ASN A 88 -13.87 -14.83 -13.75
C ASN A 88 -12.35 -14.70 -13.85
N VAL A 89 -11.83 -13.48 -13.73
CA VAL A 89 -10.38 -13.22 -13.67
C VAL A 89 -9.74 -13.98 -12.51
N LEU A 90 -10.30 -13.85 -11.31
CA LEU A 90 -9.78 -14.53 -10.12
C LEU A 90 -9.83 -16.05 -10.25
N PHE A 91 -10.89 -16.57 -10.86
CA PHE A 91 -11.02 -17.99 -11.13
C PHE A 91 -9.91 -18.49 -12.07
N ASP A 92 -9.65 -17.79 -13.18
CA ASP A 92 -8.59 -18.13 -14.13
C ASP A 92 -7.19 -18.11 -13.48
N PHE A 93 -6.95 -17.12 -12.62
CA PHE A 93 -5.68 -17.04 -11.89
C PHE A 93 -5.54 -18.17 -10.86
N SER A 94 -6.59 -18.55 -10.16
CA SER A 94 -6.55 -19.60 -9.14
C SER A 94 -6.18 -20.98 -9.70
N PHE A 95 -6.48 -21.25 -10.95
CA PHE A 95 -6.02 -22.49 -11.64
C PHE A 95 -4.52 -22.49 -11.91
N ARG A 96 -3.96 -21.31 -12.20
CA ARG A 96 -2.54 -21.18 -12.54
C ARG A 96 -1.64 -21.06 -11.32
N TYR A 97 -2.17 -20.49 -10.23
CA TYR A 97 -1.42 -20.20 -9.01
C TYR A 97 -2.06 -20.82 -7.78
N PRO A 98 -1.60 -22.02 -7.35
CA PRO A 98 -2.21 -22.77 -6.23
C PRO A 98 -2.18 -22.05 -4.89
N HIS A 99 -1.32 -21.04 -4.73
CA HIS A 99 -1.22 -20.21 -3.52
C HIS A 99 -2.14 -18.96 -3.56
N LEU A 100 -2.93 -18.80 -4.62
CA LEU A 100 -4.02 -17.82 -4.69
C LEU A 100 -5.31 -18.44 -4.17
N VAL A 101 -5.89 -17.79 -3.19
CA VAL A 101 -7.25 -18.08 -2.67
C VAL A 101 -8.11 -16.84 -2.87
N PHE A 102 -9.32 -16.98 -3.39
CA PHE A 102 -10.24 -15.86 -3.43
C PHE A 102 -11.59 -16.20 -2.81
N ARG A 103 -12.29 -15.20 -2.33
CA ARG A 103 -13.65 -15.30 -1.78
C ARG A 103 -14.53 -14.19 -2.34
N ASN A 104 -15.72 -14.57 -2.81
CA ASN A 104 -16.76 -13.64 -3.22
C ASN A 104 -17.63 -13.33 -2.00
N LEU A 105 -17.79 -12.05 -1.67
CA LEU A 105 -18.75 -11.61 -0.66
C LEU A 105 -20.13 -11.47 -1.31
N GLN A 106 -21.14 -12.10 -0.71
CA GLN A 106 -22.53 -11.97 -1.17
C GLN A 106 -23.19 -10.78 -0.47
N GLN A 107 -24.12 -10.16 -1.17
CA GLN A 107 -24.80 -8.91 -0.75
C GLN A 107 -25.78 -9.06 0.44
N GLU A 108 -25.91 -10.24 1.03
CA GLU A 108 -26.97 -10.54 2.02
C GLU A 108 -26.85 -9.82 3.37
N SER A 109 -25.70 -9.26 3.71
CA SER A 109 -25.53 -8.55 4.99
C SER A 109 -25.37 -7.05 4.76
N ARG A 110 -26.48 -6.34 4.63
CA ARG A 110 -26.54 -4.87 4.46
C ARG A 110 -25.94 -4.04 5.61
N VAL A 111 -25.51 -4.65 6.70
CA VAL A 111 -25.06 -3.93 7.92
C VAL A 111 -23.58 -3.59 7.93
N LEU A 112 -22.75 -4.36 7.23
CA LEU A 112 -21.30 -4.14 7.17
C LEU A 112 -20.83 -4.30 5.73
N MET A 113 -20.89 -3.22 4.95
CA MET A 113 -20.40 -3.18 3.57
C MET A 113 -19.09 -2.38 3.47
N GLY A 114 -18.30 -2.67 2.45
CA GLY A 114 -17.14 -1.90 2.03
C GLY A 114 -15.80 -2.48 2.45
N LYS A 115 -14.74 -1.79 2.08
CA LYS A 115 -13.34 -2.22 2.20
C LYS A 115 -12.95 -2.73 3.60
N LYS A 116 -13.51 -2.15 4.68
CA LYS A 116 -13.23 -2.62 6.06
C LYS A 116 -13.74 -4.02 6.31
N TYR A 117 -14.93 -4.35 5.81
CA TYR A 117 -15.52 -5.69 5.96
C TYR A 117 -14.74 -6.70 5.12
N ALA A 118 -14.47 -6.39 3.86
CA ALA A 118 -13.65 -7.23 3.00
C ALA A 118 -12.26 -7.52 3.63
N LEU A 119 -11.60 -6.49 4.16
CA LEU A 119 -10.33 -6.65 4.86
C LEU A 119 -10.46 -7.54 6.11
N THR A 120 -11.53 -7.37 6.89
CA THR A 120 -11.76 -8.22 8.08
C THR A 120 -11.93 -9.70 7.68
N ILE A 121 -12.62 -9.98 6.59
CA ILE A 121 -12.76 -11.37 6.07
C ILE A 121 -11.40 -11.89 5.57
N GLY A 122 -10.62 -11.05 4.87
CA GLY A 122 -9.27 -11.40 4.44
C GLY A 122 -8.35 -11.74 5.62
N LEU A 123 -8.36 -10.92 6.67
CA LEU A 123 -7.59 -11.16 7.89
C LEU A 123 -7.98 -12.46 8.59
N LYS A 124 -9.28 -12.78 8.64
CA LYS A 124 -9.76 -14.06 9.21
C LYS A 124 -9.42 -15.28 8.34
N ALA A 125 -9.21 -15.08 7.05
CA ALA A 125 -8.84 -16.15 6.12
C ALA A 125 -7.32 -16.38 6.07
N ALA A 126 -6.53 -15.41 6.53
CA ALA A 126 -5.07 -15.48 6.55
C ALA A 126 -4.60 -16.64 7.47
N LYS A 127 -3.66 -17.45 6.96
CA LYS A 127 -3.06 -18.57 7.71
C LYS A 127 -1.80 -18.16 8.45
N ASN A 128 -1.15 -17.08 7.99
CA ASN A 128 0.13 -16.64 8.51
C ASN A 128 -0.05 -15.45 9.47
N GLU A 129 0.82 -15.37 10.47
CA GLU A 129 0.82 -14.29 11.46
C GLU A 129 1.14 -12.94 10.84
N ILE A 130 2.07 -12.92 9.86
CA ILE A 130 2.43 -11.70 9.16
C ILE A 130 1.53 -11.51 7.96
N VAL A 131 0.86 -10.37 7.94
CA VAL A 131 -0.08 -9.99 6.89
C VAL A 131 0.42 -8.75 6.17
N VAL A 132 0.40 -8.78 4.85
CA VAL A 132 0.64 -7.62 3.98
C VAL A 132 -0.66 -7.27 3.28
N VAL A 133 -1.10 -6.02 3.40
CA VAL A 133 -2.30 -5.53 2.72
C VAL A 133 -1.87 -4.64 1.57
N THR A 134 -2.46 -4.85 0.40
CA THR A 134 -2.26 -4.01 -0.80
C THR A 134 -3.56 -3.88 -1.57
N ASP A 135 -3.66 -2.86 -2.40
CA ASP A 135 -4.83 -2.63 -3.25
C ASP A 135 -4.65 -3.32 -4.62
N ALA A 136 -5.76 -3.61 -5.31
CA ALA A 136 -5.76 -4.29 -6.61
C ALA A 136 -5.14 -3.44 -7.73
N ASP A 137 -5.16 -2.11 -7.58
CA ASP A 137 -4.55 -1.15 -8.50
C ASP A 137 -3.05 -0.92 -8.24
N CYS A 138 -2.51 -1.49 -7.17
CA CYS A 138 -1.10 -1.38 -6.80
C CYS A 138 -0.24 -2.44 -7.50
N VAL A 139 0.94 -2.02 -7.97
CA VAL A 139 1.94 -2.89 -8.59
C VAL A 139 3.20 -2.90 -7.76
N PRO A 140 3.70 -4.07 -7.32
CA PRO A 140 4.98 -4.18 -6.68
C PRO A 140 6.11 -3.59 -7.54
N SER A 141 7.00 -2.82 -6.95
CA SER A 141 8.12 -2.19 -7.66
C SER A 141 9.16 -3.19 -8.16
N SER A 142 9.22 -4.38 -7.58
CA SER A 142 10.13 -5.46 -7.95
C SER A 142 9.60 -6.83 -7.51
N LYS A 143 10.18 -7.90 -8.02
CA LYS A 143 9.93 -9.28 -7.57
C LYS A 143 10.41 -9.55 -6.14
N TYR A 144 11.14 -8.63 -5.53
CA TYR A 144 11.62 -8.71 -4.14
C TYR A 144 10.80 -7.86 -3.16
N TRP A 145 9.73 -7.21 -3.61
CA TRP A 145 8.92 -6.30 -2.80
C TRP A 145 8.45 -6.94 -1.49
N LEU A 146 7.92 -8.17 -1.53
CA LEU A 146 7.43 -8.87 -0.35
C LEU A 146 8.57 -9.17 0.64
N ARG A 147 9.73 -9.56 0.12
CA ARG A 147 10.94 -9.76 0.92
C ARG A 147 11.41 -8.45 1.57
N GLU A 148 11.43 -7.37 0.81
CA GLU A 148 11.84 -6.05 1.31
C GLU A 148 10.90 -5.55 2.41
N MET A 149 9.59 -5.71 2.25
CA MET A 149 8.58 -5.40 3.27
C MET A 149 8.83 -6.23 4.54
N ARG A 150 9.01 -7.54 4.41
CA ARG A 150 9.26 -8.44 5.55
C ARG A 150 10.54 -8.09 6.31
N LEU A 151 11.61 -7.72 5.61
CA LEU A 151 12.88 -7.35 6.23
C LEU A 151 12.81 -6.03 7.03
N LYS A 152 11.79 -5.20 6.84
CA LYS A 152 11.53 -4.00 7.65
C LYS A 152 10.76 -4.29 8.94
N PHE A 153 10.21 -5.49 9.07
CA PHE A 153 9.47 -5.96 10.23
C PHE A 153 10.46 -6.49 11.28
N GLU A 154 10.98 -5.58 12.10
CA GLU A 154 11.92 -5.89 13.18
C GLU A 154 11.16 -6.30 14.46
N GLU A 155 11.84 -6.94 15.42
CA GLU A 155 11.25 -7.48 16.66
C GLU A 155 10.37 -6.51 17.46
N ASN A 156 10.61 -5.20 17.34
CA ASN A 156 9.86 -4.17 18.06
C ASN A 156 8.91 -3.36 17.16
N LYS A 157 8.62 -3.86 15.95
CA LYS A 157 7.73 -3.18 15.00
C LYS A 157 6.54 -4.05 14.68
N GLU A 158 5.38 -3.61 15.10
CA GLU A 158 4.11 -4.29 14.83
C GLU A 158 3.51 -3.91 13.46
N ILE A 159 3.88 -2.75 12.92
CA ILE A 159 3.35 -2.21 11.66
C ILE A 159 4.47 -1.65 10.80
N VAL A 160 4.47 -2.01 9.53
CA VAL A 160 5.35 -1.46 8.49
C VAL A 160 4.49 -0.84 7.41
N LEU A 161 4.71 0.44 7.11
CA LEU A 161 4.03 1.15 6.04
C LEU A 161 4.93 1.22 4.80
N GLY A 162 4.40 0.77 3.67
CA GLY A 162 5.01 0.93 2.36
C GLY A 162 4.49 2.21 1.67
N TYR A 163 5.38 2.97 1.07
CA TYR A 163 4.99 4.11 0.25
C TYR A 163 4.65 3.65 -1.17
N ALA A 164 3.43 3.93 -1.62
CA ALA A 164 2.94 3.63 -2.96
C ALA A 164 2.79 4.92 -3.79
N PRO A 165 3.83 5.35 -4.54
CA PRO A 165 3.75 6.54 -5.36
C PRO A 165 2.86 6.34 -6.59
N TYR A 166 2.12 7.37 -6.99
CA TYR A 166 1.43 7.34 -8.28
C TYR A 166 2.41 7.20 -9.45
N LYS A 167 1.97 6.48 -10.48
CA LYS A 167 2.73 6.29 -11.72
C LYS A 167 3.15 7.63 -12.32
N LYS A 168 4.41 7.73 -12.73
CA LYS A 168 4.94 8.94 -13.39
C LYS A 168 4.39 9.03 -14.81
N LEU A 169 3.52 10.00 -15.03
CA LEU A 169 2.98 10.35 -16.35
C LEU A 169 3.45 11.76 -16.74
N PRO A 170 3.50 12.08 -18.03
CA PRO A 170 3.79 13.44 -18.48
C PRO A 170 2.68 14.40 -18.09
N GLY A 171 3.02 15.67 -17.81
CA GLY A 171 2.07 16.73 -17.51
C GLY A 171 2.22 17.32 -16.10
N PHE A 172 1.73 18.56 -15.95
CA PHE A 172 1.80 19.31 -14.69
C PHE A 172 0.89 18.73 -13.62
N LEU A 173 -0.32 18.32 -13.98
CA LEU A 173 -1.29 17.75 -13.05
C LEU A 173 -0.75 16.49 -12.35
N ASN A 174 -0.12 15.58 -13.10
CA ASN A 174 0.48 14.38 -12.52
C ASN A 174 1.60 14.72 -11.53
N LYS A 175 2.38 15.77 -11.78
CA LYS A 175 3.41 16.25 -10.84
C LYS A 175 2.77 16.76 -9.55
N CYS A 176 1.66 17.50 -9.64
CA CYS A 176 0.93 18.00 -8.47
C CYS A 176 0.35 16.84 -7.65
N ILE A 177 -0.34 15.88 -8.28
CA ILE A 177 -0.91 14.70 -7.62
C ILE A 177 0.19 13.91 -6.88
N ARG A 178 1.31 13.65 -7.54
CA ARG A 178 2.43 12.92 -6.94
C ARG A 178 3.10 13.70 -5.80
N TYR A 179 3.13 15.00 -5.88
CA TYR A 179 3.62 15.87 -4.82
C TYR A 179 2.69 15.82 -3.62
N GLU A 180 1.39 15.93 -3.82
CA GLU A 180 0.38 15.85 -2.77
C GLU A 180 0.42 14.49 -2.04
N THR A 181 0.49 13.40 -2.80
CA THR A 181 0.58 12.03 -2.23
C THR A 181 1.86 11.82 -1.41
N PHE A 182 2.92 12.53 -1.72
CA PHE A 182 4.15 12.48 -0.90
C PHE A 182 3.97 13.18 0.46
N TRP A 183 3.00 14.10 0.57
CA TRP A 183 2.72 14.88 1.77
C TRP A 183 1.62 14.27 2.66
N ALA A 184 0.72 13.49 2.09
CA ALA A 184 -0.38 12.84 2.79
C ALA A 184 0.08 11.60 3.58
#